data_99603f241a7ef2e116112281b4542350
#
_entry.id   99603f241a7ef2e116112281b4542350
#
_cell.length_a   1.000
_cell.length_b   1.000
_cell.length_c   1.000
_cell.angle_alpha   90.00
_cell.angle_beta   90.00
_cell.angle_gamma   90.00
#
_symmetry.space_group_name_H-M   'P 1'
#
loop_
_entity.id
_entity.type
_entity.pdbx_description
1 polymer ?
#
loop_
_entity_poly.entity_id
_entity_poly.type
_entity_poly.pdbx_seq_one_letter_code
_entity_poly.pdbx_strand_id
1 'polypeptide(L)'
;MKLSHLVLFFALSIALSSPRLFAQVEIPQKFLVKVYLEGEKEISHFKSLSFDLATQKINNYAEVVAGPEELISLAEMGYRTEIVPGFNSNPEVIEYPSYEEVYVQLRALANQHPDIMRLSVLGYSQRLHLPIPLIKISDNPGQEEDEPSILYDGMHHAREPVGMLCSMVILEYLLNNYGSNYQVTEWVDNTEIFIVPILNVEGWQYLYNNNLGNPWWRKNMRENNGNTVFQPSVDGVDLNRNYNFNFNLGGSENIGSWTYRGTTGFSESETRAKRDLTLAQKFVASITYHSYGEIILYPWNESPRPGDAELLQKIAQNMAYSIPALDGMNSYQPVRSGCQVGQSPCWMVGVGGVLEVLVETGDVFIPDRNTGDQIAWDNLDAALYLMGRVQGPGLKGLITDAHTGEALEAVVNIIEIDNGASAPRTSDPTSGRYYRLLERGTYTVEVIMPGYKTKTVPNVEIVPGMLQELDIKLDPQSSYSELFDQTNPNLPKLISYYPNPFHDFTRITVNIPQSGHYRLSVYNTLGQNVGSLIDDSLHEGSIDIVWDGQNESGELLASELYFITLSGPHGVYADKILKK
;
A
#
# COMPACT_ATOMS: atom_id res chain seq x y z
N MET A 1 -52.27 50.67 59.88
CA MET A 1 -53.61 50.53 59.23
C MET A 1 -53.48 50.98 57.76
N LYS A 2 -53.98 50.20 56.87
CA LYS A 2 -54.15 50.37 55.41
C LYS A 2 -53.02 50.02 54.48
N LEU A 3 -53.28 48.88 53.78
CA LEU A 3 -52.73 48.36 52.55
C LEU A 3 -52.79 49.41 51.43
N SER A 4 -51.75 49.37 50.58
CA SER A 4 -51.83 49.86 49.20
C SER A 4 -51.20 48.90 48.26
N HIS A 5 -51.95 48.52 47.26
CA HIS A 5 -51.67 47.53 46.26
C HIS A 5 -50.63 48.05 45.27
N LEU A 6 -49.60 47.24 45.04
CA LEU A 6 -48.62 47.39 43.94
C LEU A 6 -49.00 46.44 42.82
N VAL A 7 -49.45 46.97 41.69
CA VAL A 7 -49.73 46.21 40.46
C VAL A 7 -48.43 46.04 39.71
N LEU A 8 -47.97 44.79 39.58
CA LEU A 8 -46.78 44.43 38.81
C LEU A 8 -47.24 44.10 37.40
N PHE A 9 -46.79 44.87 36.39
CA PHE A 9 -46.92 44.55 34.99
C PHE A 9 -45.81 43.51 34.63
N PHE A 10 -46.23 42.28 34.33
CA PHE A 10 -45.36 41.28 33.68
C PHE A 10 -45.40 41.51 32.16
N ALA A 11 -44.31 42.03 31.61
CA ALA A 11 -44.10 42.04 30.19
C ALA A 11 -43.55 40.62 29.80
N LEU A 12 -44.40 39.84 29.14
CA LEU A 12 -44.05 38.52 28.60
C LEU A 12 -43.24 38.71 27.31
N SER A 13 -41.91 38.72 27.39
CA SER A 13 -41.04 38.58 26.22
C SER A 13 -40.96 37.10 25.83
N ILE A 14 -41.74 36.69 24.85
CA ILE A 14 -41.63 35.40 24.21
C ILE A 14 -40.37 35.44 23.35
N ALA A 15 -39.24 34.99 23.91
CA ALA A 15 -38.07 34.62 23.15
C ALA A 15 -38.37 33.26 22.48
N LEU A 16 -38.68 33.27 21.21
CA LEU A 16 -38.66 32.08 20.36
C LEU A 16 -37.22 31.57 20.23
N SER A 17 -36.74 30.84 21.23
CA SER A 17 -35.61 29.95 21.09
C SER A 17 -36.13 28.67 20.46
N SER A 18 -36.05 28.55 19.16
CA SER A 18 -36.11 27.25 18.49
C SER A 18 -35.02 26.37 19.07
N PRO A 19 -35.32 25.24 19.72
CA PRO A 19 -34.32 24.26 19.99
C PRO A 19 -33.88 23.71 18.62
N ARG A 20 -32.66 24.02 18.20
CA ARG A 20 -32.00 23.17 17.20
C ARG A 20 -31.90 21.79 17.84
N LEU A 21 -32.80 20.90 17.45
CA LEU A 21 -32.67 19.46 17.65
C LEU A 21 -31.47 19.06 16.80
N PHE A 22 -30.26 19.20 17.36
CA PHE A 22 -29.18 18.31 16.95
C PHE A 22 -29.64 16.95 17.45
N ALA A 23 -30.10 16.08 16.54
CA ALA A 23 -30.15 14.68 16.81
C ALA A 23 -28.73 14.32 17.25
N GLN A 24 -28.53 14.04 18.52
CA GLN A 24 -27.33 13.33 18.96
C GLN A 24 -27.36 12.01 18.19
N VAL A 25 -26.50 11.91 17.18
CA VAL A 25 -26.19 10.62 16.58
C VAL A 25 -25.59 9.83 17.72
N GLU A 26 -26.34 8.87 18.26
CA GLU A 26 -25.80 7.94 19.25
C GLU A 26 -24.64 7.21 18.58
N ILE A 27 -23.44 7.56 19.00
CA ILE A 27 -22.22 6.84 18.60
C ILE A 27 -22.39 5.44 19.21
N PRO A 28 -22.41 4.36 18.40
CA PRO A 28 -22.56 3.02 18.93
C PRO A 28 -21.47 2.77 19.97
N GLN A 29 -21.88 2.40 21.18
CA GLN A 29 -20.93 2.10 22.24
C GLN A 29 -20.04 0.93 21.79
N LYS A 30 -18.72 1.12 21.83
CA LYS A 30 -17.73 0.09 21.52
C LYS A 30 -16.99 -0.33 22.78
N PHE A 31 -16.54 -1.58 22.80
CA PHE A 31 -15.84 -2.19 23.90
C PHE A 31 -14.59 -2.88 23.36
N LEU A 32 -13.52 -2.89 24.15
CA LEU A 32 -12.46 -3.86 23.96
C LEU A 32 -12.90 -5.18 24.59
N VAL A 33 -12.82 -6.25 23.85
CA VAL A 33 -13.35 -7.56 24.23
C VAL A 33 -12.27 -8.61 24.01
N LYS A 34 -11.97 -9.39 25.03
CA LYS A 34 -11.20 -10.62 24.88
C LYS A 34 -12.11 -11.73 24.39
N VAL A 35 -11.72 -12.36 23.31
CA VAL A 35 -12.38 -13.53 22.72
C VAL A 35 -11.44 -14.71 22.92
N TYR A 36 -11.82 -15.65 23.77
CA TYR A 36 -10.98 -16.80 24.10
C TYR A 36 -10.98 -17.83 23.00
N LEU A 37 -9.81 -18.31 22.59
CA LEU A 37 -9.59 -19.21 21.48
C LEU A 37 -8.77 -20.43 21.90
N GLU A 38 -9.13 -21.61 21.38
CA GLU A 38 -8.49 -22.89 21.74
C GLU A 38 -7.74 -23.48 20.53
N GLY A 39 -6.43 -23.27 20.51
CA GLY A 39 -5.53 -23.87 19.53
C GLY A 39 -5.44 -23.16 18.17
N GLU A 40 -4.42 -23.54 17.40
CA GLU A 40 -4.04 -22.84 16.16
C GLU A 40 -5.13 -22.82 15.06
N LYS A 41 -5.95 -23.87 14.99
CA LYS A 41 -7.02 -23.94 13.99
C LYS A 41 -8.12 -22.93 14.24
N GLU A 42 -8.49 -22.76 15.52
CA GLU A 42 -9.51 -21.78 15.91
C GLU A 42 -8.98 -20.35 15.75
N ILE A 43 -7.72 -20.11 16.13
CA ILE A 43 -7.05 -18.83 15.90
C ILE A 43 -7.01 -18.48 14.40
N SER A 44 -6.65 -19.44 13.55
CA SER A 44 -6.62 -19.25 12.11
C SER A 44 -8.01 -18.96 11.53
N HIS A 45 -9.03 -19.68 12.00
CA HIS A 45 -10.42 -19.44 11.61
C HIS A 45 -10.88 -18.06 12.09
N PHE A 46 -10.62 -17.70 13.35
CA PHE A 46 -11.02 -16.42 13.91
C PHE A 46 -10.39 -15.24 13.17
N LYS A 47 -9.12 -15.34 12.78
CA LYS A 47 -8.44 -14.33 11.95
C LYS A 47 -9.07 -14.14 10.57
N SER A 48 -9.73 -15.16 10.03
CA SER A 48 -10.45 -15.04 8.74
C SER A 48 -11.82 -14.37 8.88
N LEU A 49 -12.32 -14.19 10.10
CA LEU A 49 -13.55 -13.45 10.37
C LEU A 49 -13.25 -11.93 10.31
N SER A 50 -14.25 -11.16 9.88
CA SER A 50 -14.10 -9.71 9.65
C SER A 50 -14.25 -8.86 10.91
N PHE A 51 -13.87 -9.35 12.09
CA PHE A 51 -13.86 -8.58 13.32
C PHE A 51 -12.71 -7.55 13.33
N ASP A 52 -12.94 -6.42 14.00
CA ASP A 52 -11.92 -5.40 14.21
C ASP A 52 -10.96 -5.86 15.31
N LEU A 53 -9.93 -6.61 14.91
CA LEU A 53 -8.87 -7.05 15.81
C LEU A 53 -8.11 -5.83 16.33
N ALA A 54 -8.07 -5.66 17.65
CA ALA A 54 -7.33 -4.59 18.28
C ALA A 54 -5.82 -4.83 18.19
N THR A 55 -5.40 -6.09 18.24
CA THR A 55 -4.02 -6.51 18.01
C THR A 55 -3.95 -7.84 17.26
N GLN A 56 -2.90 -8.02 16.47
CA GLN A 56 -2.58 -9.30 15.85
C GLN A 56 -1.86 -10.29 16.76
N LYS A 57 -1.50 -9.84 17.98
CA LYS A 57 -0.89 -10.67 19.03
C LYS A 57 -1.97 -11.53 19.69
N ILE A 58 -2.17 -12.73 19.15
CA ILE A 58 -3.15 -13.69 19.64
C ILE A 58 -2.43 -14.82 20.37
N ASN A 59 -2.75 -14.98 21.64
CA ASN A 59 -2.29 -16.10 22.47
C ASN A 59 -3.44 -17.10 22.66
N ASN A 60 -4.01 -17.14 23.86
CA ASN A 60 -5.22 -17.90 24.19
C ASN A 60 -6.51 -17.06 24.09
N TYR A 61 -6.40 -15.82 23.67
CA TYR A 61 -7.51 -14.93 23.35
C TYR A 61 -7.08 -13.94 22.26
N ALA A 62 -8.05 -13.46 21.50
CA ALA A 62 -7.93 -12.28 20.63
C ALA A 62 -8.57 -11.07 21.31
N GLU A 63 -8.02 -9.88 21.09
CA GLU A 63 -8.66 -8.62 21.49
C GLU A 63 -9.38 -8.00 20.30
N VAL A 64 -10.65 -7.68 20.49
CA VAL A 64 -11.55 -7.19 19.44
C VAL A 64 -12.21 -5.90 19.90
N VAL A 65 -12.28 -4.89 19.04
CA VAL A 65 -13.12 -3.71 19.25
C VAL A 65 -14.54 -4.05 18.75
N ALA A 66 -15.46 -4.32 19.66
CA ALA A 66 -16.79 -4.81 19.35
C ALA A 66 -17.88 -3.88 19.88
N GLY A 67 -18.94 -3.69 19.10
CA GLY A 67 -20.20 -3.10 19.55
C GLY A 67 -21.22 -4.17 19.92
N PRO A 68 -22.45 -3.77 20.28
CA PRO A 68 -23.50 -4.71 20.68
C PRO A 68 -23.79 -5.79 19.63
N GLU A 69 -23.79 -5.46 18.36
CA GLU A 69 -24.07 -6.41 17.27
C GLU A 69 -22.94 -7.44 17.11
N GLU A 70 -21.68 -7.00 17.17
CA GLU A 70 -20.54 -7.89 17.10
C GLU A 70 -20.46 -8.79 18.34
N LEU A 71 -20.84 -8.30 19.54
CA LEU A 71 -20.94 -9.13 20.75
C LEU A 71 -21.99 -10.23 20.63
N ILE A 72 -23.15 -9.91 20.03
CA ILE A 72 -24.20 -10.91 19.75
C ILE A 72 -23.66 -11.96 18.78
N SER A 73 -23.03 -11.52 17.69
CA SER A 73 -22.45 -12.41 16.68
C SER A 73 -21.39 -13.35 17.27
N LEU A 74 -20.51 -12.83 18.13
CA LEU A 74 -19.51 -13.64 18.85
C LEU A 74 -20.17 -14.70 19.75
N ALA A 75 -21.24 -14.34 20.45
CA ALA A 75 -22.00 -15.25 21.30
C ALA A 75 -22.73 -16.33 20.47
N GLU A 76 -23.34 -15.98 19.35
CA GLU A 76 -24.01 -16.90 18.42
C GLU A 76 -23.02 -17.91 17.81
N MET A 77 -21.78 -17.47 17.53
CA MET A 77 -20.70 -18.34 17.08
C MET A 77 -20.13 -19.24 18.18
N GLY A 78 -20.57 -19.06 19.44
CA GLY A 78 -20.17 -19.88 20.58
C GLY A 78 -18.87 -19.44 21.25
N TYR A 79 -18.32 -18.26 20.92
CA TYR A 79 -17.10 -17.76 21.54
C TYR A 79 -17.35 -17.28 22.97
N ARG A 80 -16.44 -17.65 23.87
CA ARG A 80 -16.40 -17.06 25.22
C ARG A 80 -15.76 -15.69 25.14
N THR A 81 -16.45 -14.66 25.65
CA THR A 81 -16.02 -13.27 25.61
C THR A 81 -15.91 -12.67 27.01
N GLU A 82 -15.03 -11.69 27.17
CA GLU A 82 -14.84 -10.90 28.39
C GLU A 82 -14.58 -9.44 27.98
N ILE A 83 -15.40 -8.51 28.50
CA ILE A 83 -15.18 -7.07 28.28
C ILE A 83 -14.00 -6.62 29.17
N VAL A 84 -13.01 -5.95 28.57
CA VAL A 84 -11.86 -5.39 29.29
C VAL A 84 -12.31 -4.15 30.06
N PRO A 85 -12.24 -4.15 31.42
CA PRO A 85 -12.63 -3.01 32.22
C PRO A 85 -11.71 -1.81 32.02
N GLY A 86 -12.26 -0.60 32.09
CA GLY A 86 -11.49 0.66 32.07
C GLY A 86 -11.04 1.15 30.69
N PHE A 87 -11.29 0.39 29.65
CA PHE A 87 -10.92 0.75 28.28
C PHE A 87 -11.79 1.88 27.67
N ASN A 88 -12.86 2.28 28.37
CA ASN A 88 -13.73 3.40 28.01
C ASN A 88 -13.34 4.74 28.68
N SER A 89 -12.22 4.80 29.41
CA SER A 89 -11.69 6.07 29.86
C SER A 89 -11.27 6.86 28.61
N ASN A 90 -11.89 8.01 28.36
CA ASN A 90 -11.45 8.93 27.33
C ASN A 90 -9.95 9.15 27.49
N PRO A 91 -9.11 8.77 26.53
CA PRO A 91 -7.71 9.16 26.58
C PRO A 91 -7.68 10.69 26.65
N GLU A 92 -6.82 11.26 27.46
CA GLU A 92 -6.57 12.72 27.47
C GLU A 92 -5.78 13.08 26.19
N VAL A 93 -6.43 13.10 25.07
CA VAL A 93 -5.86 13.08 23.72
C VAL A 93 -5.49 14.45 23.21
N ILE A 94 -5.80 15.49 23.91
CA ILE A 94 -5.47 16.88 23.52
C ILE A 94 -3.93 17.11 23.43
N GLU A 95 -3.13 16.15 23.83
CA GLU A 95 -1.66 16.24 23.82
C GLU A 95 -1.01 15.86 22.49
N TYR A 96 -1.70 15.13 21.59
CA TYR A 96 -1.19 14.84 20.26
C TYR A 96 -1.41 16.03 19.32
N PRO A 97 -0.48 16.30 18.37
CA PRO A 97 -0.65 17.41 17.46
C PRO A 97 -1.82 17.17 16.49
N SER A 98 -2.60 18.21 16.23
CA SER A 98 -3.59 18.22 15.16
C SER A 98 -2.94 18.06 13.79
N TYR A 99 -3.76 17.73 12.78
CA TYR A 99 -3.28 17.70 11.39
C TYR A 99 -2.65 19.04 10.96
N GLU A 100 -3.28 20.15 11.33
CA GLU A 100 -2.80 21.50 11.02
C GLU A 100 -1.46 21.80 11.69
N GLU A 101 -1.28 21.42 12.95
CA GLU A 101 -0.01 21.61 13.68
C GLU A 101 1.11 20.80 13.05
N VAL A 102 0.87 19.53 12.70
CA VAL A 102 1.84 18.72 11.96
C VAL A 102 2.22 19.37 10.63
N TYR A 103 1.23 19.85 9.87
CA TYR A 103 1.49 20.47 8.58
C TYR A 103 2.29 21.78 8.69
N VAL A 104 2.03 22.58 9.74
CA VAL A 104 2.81 23.79 10.06
C VAL A 104 4.24 23.42 10.43
N GLN A 105 4.44 22.41 11.26
CA GLN A 105 5.77 21.92 11.64
C GLN A 105 6.57 21.43 10.42
N LEU A 106 5.94 20.62 9.55
CA LEU A 106 6.58 20.13 8.32
C LEU A 106 7.02 21.27 7.39
N ARG A 107 6.19 22.32 7.24
CA ARG A 107 6.56 23.52 6.47
C ARG A 107 7.73 24.26 7.09
N ALA A 108 7.75 24.36 8.41
CA ALA A 108 8.85 25.02 9.12
C ALA A 108 10.17 24.27 8.92
N LEU A 109 10.16 22.93 9.05
CA LEU A 109 11.30 22.06 8.82
C LEU A 109 11.80 22.14 7.37
N ALA A 110 10.91 22.10 6.39
CA ALA A 110 11.30 22.24 4.97
C ALA A 110 11.94 23.59 4.66
N ASN A 111 11.49 24.68 5.31
CA ASN A 111 12.11 25.99 5.16
C ASN A 111 13.47 26.11 5.87
N GLN A 112 13.70 25.32 6.94
CA GLN A 112 14.97 25.28 7.66
C GLN A 112 16.02 24.40 6.97
N HIS A 113 15.59 23.38 6.24
CA HIS A 113 16.44 22.38 5.60
C HIS A 113 16.17 22.24 4.09
N PRO A 114 16.13 23.35 3.31
CA PRO A 114 15.71 23.32 1.90
C PRO A 114 16.63 22.49 1.00
N ASP A 115 17.89 22.31 1.43
CA ASP A 115 18.91 21.59 0.66
C ASP A 115 18.74 20.06 0.73
N ILE A 116 18.11 19.55 1.80
CA ILE A 116 17.95 18.10 2.02
C ILE A 116 16.50 17.65 2.26
N MET A 117 15.55 18.58 2.34
CA MET A 117 14.14 18.25 2.58
C MET A 117 13.22 18.95 1.59
N ARG A 118 12.34 18.19 0.98
CA ARG A 118 11.23 18.70 0.18
C ARG A 118 9.89 18.23 0.76
N LEU A 119 9.00 19.18 1.03
CA LEU A 119 7.61 18.91 1.36
C LEU A 119 6.75 19.05 0.09
N SER A 120 5.95 18.05 -0.20
CA SER A 120 5.02 18.00 -1.32
C SER A 120 3.66 17.41 -0.88
N VAL A 121 2.76 17.22 -1.80
CA VAL A 121 1.45 16.59 -1.57
C VAL A 121 1.42 15.24 -2.26
N LEU A 122 1.24 14.17 -1.49
CA LEU A 122 1.07 12.81 -1.99
C LEU A 122 -0.23 12.67 -2.81
N GLY A 123 -1.30 13.27 -2.29
CA GLY A 123 -2.64 13.23 -2.82
C GLY A 123 -3.59 13.96 -1.88
N TYR A 124 -4.87 13.75 -2.07
CA TYR A 124 -5.90 14.40 -1.26
C TYR A 124 -6.83 13.35 -0.66
N SER A 125 -7.31 13.61 0.57
CA SER A 125 -8.26 12.74 1.25
C SER A 125 -9.58 12.64 0.50
N GLN A 126 -10.32 11.56 0.74
CA GLN A 126 -11.48 11.15 -0.05
C GLN A 126 -12.65 12.13 0.02
N ARG A 127 -12.96 12.70 1.18
CA ARG A 127 -14.15 13.55 1.42
C ARG A 127 -13.81 15.03 1.58
N LEU A 128 -12.89 15.35 2.46
CA LEU A 128 -12.56 16.73 2.81
C LEU A 128 -11.51 17.35 1.88
N HIS A 129 -10.94 16.56 0.98
CA HIS A 129 -9.87 16.98 0.07
C HIS A 129 -8.69 17.66 0.78
N LEU A 130 -8.35 17.16 1.97
CA LEU A 130 -7.18 17.61 2.71
C LEU A 130 -5.91 17.07 2.04
N PRO A 131 -4.86 17.89 1.87
CA PRO A 131 -3.60 17.42 1.31
C PRO A 131 -2.92 16.43 2.24
N ILE A 132 -2.50 15.29 1.70
CA ILE A 132 -1.70 14.29 2.42
C ILE A 132 -0.23 14.71 2.28
N PRO A 133 0.48 15.00 3.39
CA PRO A 133 1.86 15.45 3.32
C PRO A 133 2.79 14.33 2.87
N LEU A 134 3.67 14.63 1.92
CA LEU A 134 4.77 13.78 1.47
C LEU A 134 6.09 14.51 1.64
N ILE A 135 6.98 13.93 2.40
CA ILE A 135 8.32 14.41 2.61
C ILE A 135 9.30 13.55 1.80
N LYS A 136 10.20 14.19 1.07
CA LYS A 136 11.41 13.55 0.54
C LYS A 136 12.63 14.13 1.23
N ILE A 137 13.53 13.27 1.72
CA ILE A 137 14.86 13.62 2.23
C ILE A 137 15.89 12.95 1.32
N SER A 138 16.83 13.71 0.84
CA SER A 138 17.96 13.32 0.00
C SER A 138 18.90 14.54 -0.08
N ASP A 139 20.14 14.41 -0.48
CA ASP A 139 21.03 15.53 -0.78
C ASP A 139 20.56 16.36 -1.99
N ASN A 140 19.68 15.80 -2.84
CA ASN A 140 19.01 16.47 -3.95
C ASN A 140 17.48 16.26 -3.94
N PRO A 141 16.73 16.75 -2.94
CA PRO A 141 15.34 16.37 -2.72
C PRO A 141 14.37 16.84 -3.84
N GLY A 142 14.85 17.69 -4.72
CA GLY A 142 14.11 18.19 -5.89
C GLY A 142 14.23 17.34 -7.15
N GLN A 143 15.13 16.36 -7.15
CA GLN A 143 15.45 15.52 -8.30
C GLN A 143 15.21 14.04 -7.98
N GLU A 144 15.09 13.22 -9.00
CA GLU A 144 15.10 11.75 -8.91
C GLU A 144 16.52 11.29 -9.26
N GLU A 145 17.09 10.45 -8.40
CA GLU A 145 18.47 10.00 -8.54
C GLU A 145 18.55 8.47 -8.68
N ASP A 146 19.71 7.98 -9.11
CA ASP A 146 19.95 6.54 -9.18
C ASP A 146 20.36 6.00 -7.81
N GLU A 147 19.40 6.04 -6.88
CA GLU A 147 19.56 5.65 -5.49
C GLU A 147 18.45 4.72 -5.04
N PRO A 148 18.71 3.80 -4.09
CA PRO A 148 17.64 3.01 -3.50
C PRO A 148 16.69 3.93 -2.73
N SER A 149 15.39 3.65 -2.80
CA SER A 149 14.39 4.44 -2.09
C SER A 149 13.70 3.63 -0.99
N ILE A 150 13.33 4.33 0.11
CA ILE A 150 12.63 3.77 1.26
C ILE A 150 11.42 4.62 1.64
N LEU A 151 10.33 3.97 2.08
CA LEU A 151 9.11 4.63 2.54
C LEU A 151 8.85 4.36 4.02
N TYR A 152 8.56 5.41 4.78
CA TYR A 152 7.99 5.34 6.13
C TYR A 152 6.62 5.98 6.11
N ASP A 153 5.58 5.23 6.49
CA ASP A 153 4.24 5.80 6.60
C ASP A 153 3.55 5.40 7.90
N GLY A 154 2.62 6.25 8.33
CA GLY A 154 1.83 6.02 9.52
C GLY A 154 0.37 6.38 9.33
N MET A 155 -0.44 5.97 10.31
CA MET A 155 -1.82 6.36 10.43
C MET A 155 -2.72 5.99 9.22
N HIS A 156 -2.67 4.74 8.78
CA HIS A 156 -3.77 4.18 8.00
C HIS A 156 -5.09 4.27 8.79
N HIS A 157 -4.99 4.12 10.12
CA HIS A 157 -6.13 4.22 11.02
C HIS A 157 -6.01 5.46 11.90
N ALA A 158 -7.11 6.20 11.99
CA ALA A 158 -7.15 7.48 12.71
C ALA A 158 -6.83 7.37 14.20
N ARG A 159 -7.15 6.23 14.84
CA ARG A 159 -6.93 5.95 16.27
C ARG A 159 -5.51 5.54 16.65
N GLU A 160 -4.55 5.63 15.73
CA GLU A 160 -3.19 5.12 15.90
C GLU A 160 -2.11 6.23 15.77
N PRO A 161 -2.19 7.31 16.58
CA PRO A 161 -1.35 8.51 16.38
C PRO A 161 0.13 8.29 16.66
N VAL A 162 0.54 7.21 17.33
CA VAL A 162 1.95 6.89 17.58
C VAL A 162 2.72 6.69 16.27
N GLY A 163 2.05 6.16 15.21
CA GLY A 163 2.67 6.02 13.89
C GLY A 163 3.09 7.36 13.27
N MET A 164 2.35 8.42 13.53
CA MET A 164 2.74 9.80 13.17
C MET A 164 3.99 10.23 13.94
N LEU A 165 4.04 9.96 15.25
CA LEU A 165 5.20 10.33 16.08
C LEU A 165 6.46 9.58 15.62
N CYS A 166 6.37 8.28 15.32
CA CYS A 166 7.50 7.51 14.77
C CYS A 166 8.04 8.16 13.48
N SER A 167 7.14 8.52 12.58
CA SER A 167 7.50 9.19 11.32
C SER A 167 8.17 10.54 11.54
N MET A 168 7.68 11.33 12.50
CA MET A 168 8.25 12.63 12.85
C MET A 168 9.62 12.51 13.54
N VAL A 169 9.80 11.52 14.41
CA VAL A 169 11.09 11.24 15.07
C VAL A 169 12.15 10.85 14.04
N ILE A 170 11.82 10.00 13.06
CA ILE A 170 12.73 9.65 11.96
C ILE A 170 13.14 10.91 11.19
N LEU A 171 12.15 11.72 10.79
CA LEU A 171 12.38 12.99 10.08
C LEU A 171 13.34 13.91 10.84
N GLU A 172 13.01 14.23 12.09
CA GLU A 172 13.80 15.14 12.92
C GLU A 172 15.20 14.59 13.21
N TYR A 173 15.32 13.27 13.44
CA TYR A 173 16.61 12.65 13.65
C TYR A 173 17.54 12.82 12.44
N LEU A 174 17.03 12.57 11.22
CA LEU A 174 17.80 12.73 10.00
C LEU A 174 18.22 14.18 9.78
N LEU A 175 17.29 15.14 9.91
CA LEU A 175 17.56 16.55 9.71
C LEU A 175 18.59 17.10 10.72
N ASN A 176 18.48 16.71 11.99
CA ASN A 176 19.36 17.22 13.05
C ASN A 176 20.77 16.61 13.03
N ASN A 177 20.95 15.47 12.39
CA ASN A 177 22.23 14.74 12.38
C ASN A 177 22.94 14.77 11.02
N TYR A 178 22.30 15.26 9.95
CA TYR A 178 22.93 15.43 8.65
C TYR A 178 24.13 16.40 8.73
N GLY A 179 25.24 16.05 8.08
CA GLY A 179 26.49 16.81 8.11
C GLY A 179 27.28 16.70 9.40
N SER A 180 26.69 16.17 10.49
CA SER A 180 27.35 16.00 11.79
C SER A 180 27.61 14.56 12.18
N ASN A 181 26.68 13.66 11.82
CA ASN A 181 26.83 12.22 11.99
C ASN A 181 27.15 11.59 10.62
N TYR A 182 28.30 10.93 10.52
CA TYR A 182 28.78 10.32 9.28
C TYR A 182 27.75 9.34 8.69
N GLN A 183 27.19 8.46 9.51
CA GLN A 183 26.26 7.44 9.02
C GLN A 183 24.94 8.03 8.51
N VAL A 184 24.42 9.07 9.19
CA VAL A 184 23.20 9.78 8.73
C VAL A 184 23.47 10.52 7.43
N THR A 185 24.64 11.15 7.32
CA THR A 185 25.06 11.83 6.09
C THR A 185 25.14 10.85 4.92
N GLU A 186 25.83 9.71 5.11
CA GLU A 186 25.90 8.66 4.09
C GLU A 186 24.52 8.13 3.67
N TRP A 187 23.58 8.00 4.61
CA TRP A 187 22.23 7.57 4.27
C TRP A 187 21.48 8.61 3.42
N VAL A 188 21.55 9.87 3.80
CA VAL A 188 20.86 10.96 3.08
C VAL A 188 21.49 11.23 1.71
N ASP A 189 22.82 11.07 1.60
CA ASP A 189 23.57 11.28 0.36
C ASP A 189 23.47 10.09 -0.63
N ASN A 190 22.91 8.94 -0.20
CA ASN A 190 22.87 7.73 -1.03
C ASN A 190 21.52 6.98 -0.95
N THR A 191 20.46 7.64 -0.49
CA THR A 191 19.11 7.02 -0.39
C THR A 191 18.03 8.08 -0.51
N GLU A 192 17.07 7.87 -1.37
CA GLU A 192 15.87 8.69 -1.41
C GLU A 192 14.89 8.23 -0.32
N ILE A 193 14.71 9.06 0.72
CA ILE A 193 13.92 8.72 1.90
C ILE A 193 12.57 9.44 1.83
N PHE A 194 11.48 8.68 1.77
CA PHE A 194 10.12 9.20 1.70
C PHE A 194 9.39 8.96 3.02
N ILE A 195 8.67 9.98 3.49
CA ILE A 195 7.93 9.92 4.76
C ILE A 195 6.51 10.46 4.55
N VAL A 196 5.50 9.68 5.00
CA VAL A 196 4.09 10.05 5.04
C VAL A 196 3.60 9.93 6.47
N PRO A 197 3.68 10.99 7.31
CA PRO A 197 3.37 10.88 8.73
C PRO A 197 1.90 10.53 9.00
N ILE A 198 0.99 11.04 8.17
CA ILE A 198 -0.45 10.83 8.31
C ILE A 198 -1.02 10.49 6.93
N LEU A 199 -1.35 9.23 6.70
CA LEU A 199 -2.04 8.82 5.47
C LEU A 199 -3.54 9.17 5.55
N ASN A 200 -4.19 8.87 6.67
CA ASN A 200 -5.62 9.11 6.92
C ASN A 200 -5.85 10.47 7.59
N VAL A 201 -5.53 11.54 6.86
CA VAL A 201 -5.58 12.91 7.40
C VAL A 201 -6.99 13.32 7.84
N GLU A 202 -8.03 12.95 7.09
CA GLU A 202 -9.41 13.34 7.43
C GLU A 202 -9.99 12.52 8.58
N GLY A 203 -9.62 11.23 8.68
CA GLY A 203 -10.00 10.42 9.83
C GLY A 203 -9.37 10.93 11.12
N TRP A 204 -8.09 11.35 11.07
CA TRP A 204 -7.43 12.00 12.20
C TRP A 204 -8.08 13.33 12.56
N GLN A 205 -8.35 14.20 11.59
CA GLN A 205 -9.02 15.48 11.83
C GLN A 205 -10.42 15.29 12.42
N TYR A 206 -11.17 14.29 11.95
CA TYR A 206 -12.47 13.94 12.53
C TYR A 206 -12.35 13.54 14.00
N LEU A 207 -11.43 12.64 14.30
CA LEU A 207 -11.20 12.16 15.65
C LEU A 207 -10.75 13.30 16.58
N TYR A 208 -9.80 14.11 16.15
CA TYR A 208 -9.26 15.26 16.88
C TYR A 208 -10.33 16.34 17.17
N ASN A 209 -11.08 16.78 16.15
CA ASN A 209 -12.08 17.84 16.27
C ASN A 209 -13.31 17.48 17.12
N ASN A 210 -13.57 16.18 17.30
CA ASN A 210 -14.64 15.71 18.17
C ASN A 210 -14.19 15.48 19.62
N ASN A 211 -13.07 16.07 20.04
CA ASN A 211 -12.44 15.87 21.35
C ASN A 211 -12.38 14.39 21.72
N LEU A 212 -12.13 13.55 20.70
CA LEU A 212 -12.15 12.10 20.79
C LEU A 212 -13.47 11.53 21.33
N GLY A 213 -14.57 12.18 21.08
CA GLY A 213 -15.90 11.63 21.41
C GLY A 213 -16.15 10.24 20.82
N ASN A 214 -15.32 9.81 19.86
CA ASN A 214 -15.20 8.44 19.38
C ASN A 214 -13.71 8.04 19.27
N PRO A 215 -13.00 7.74 20.35
CA PRO A 215 -11.57 7.43 20.36
C PRO A 215 -11.24 6.14 19.59
N TRP A 216 -12.26 5.40 19.21
CA TRP A 216 -12.15 4.16 18.45
C TRP A 216 -12.16 4.38 16.93
N TRP A 217 -12.42 5.62 16.45
CA TRP A 217 -12.55 5.87 15.02
C TRP A 217 -11.30 5.42 14.25
N ARG A 218 -11.52 4.48 13.33
CA ARG A 218 -10.46 3.79 12.57
C ARG A 218 -10.40 4.24 11.12
N LYS A 219 -11.57 4.37 10.49
CA LYS A 219 -11.75 4.52 9.03
C LYS A 219 -11.42 5.93 8.53
N ASN A 220 -11.37 6.13 7.21
CA ASN A 220 -11.44 7.46 6.61
C ASN A 220 -12.87 8.03 6.71
N MET A 221 -13.19 9.10 5.98
CA MET A 221 -14.52 9.73 6.04
C MET A 221 -15.33 9.54 4.76
N ARG A 222 -15.08 8.53 3.95
CA ARG A 222 -15.84 8.27 2.73
C ARG A 222 -17.35 8.24 3.00
N GLU A 223 -18.10 8.90 2.13
CA GLU A 223 -19.55 8.83 2.12
C GLU A 223 -19.98 7.50 1.46
N ASN A 224 -20.84 6.72 2.13
CA ASN A 224 -21.26 5.39 1.68
C ASN A 224 -22.77 5.26 1.42
N ASN A 225 -23.58 6.26 1.76
CA ASN A 225 -25.04 6.14 1.77
C ASN A 225 -25.80 7.19 0.94
N GLY A 226 -25.12 8.05 0.16
CA GLY A 226 -25.71 9.13 -0.62
C GLY A 226 -26.09 10.37 0.22
N ASN A 227 -25.69 10.42 1.49
CA ASN A 227 -25.98 11.52 2.40
C ASN A 227 -24.78 12.47 2.51
N THR A 228 -25.01 13.78 2.38
CA THR A 228 -23.95 14.79 2.52
C THR A 228 -23.44 14.95 3.95
N VAL A 229 -24.24 14.56 4.95
CA VAL A 229 -23.86 14.59 6.37
C VAL A 229 -23.10 13.32 6.73
N PHE A 230 -21.93 13.49 7.33
CA PHE A 230 -21.10 12.36 7.77
C PHE A 230 -21.81 11.58 8.90
N GLN A 231 -21.92 10.27 8.71
CA GLN A 231 -22.58 9.34 9.63
C GLN A 231 -21.61 8.22 10.03
N PRO A 232 -20.99 8.28 11.22
CA PRO A 232 -19.98 7.29 11.66
C PRO A 232 -20.47 5.83 11.68
N SER A 233 -21.80 5.61 11.77
CA SER A 233 -22.38 4.26 11.76
C SER A 233 -22.37 3.56 10.40
N VAL A 234 -22.23 4.31 9.29
CA VAL A 234 -22.30 3.77 7.93
C VAL A 234 -21.21 4.32 7.01
N ASP A 235 -20.60 5.45 7.32
CA ASP A 235 -19.56 6.08 6.50
C ASP A 235 -18.16 5.58 6.84
N GLY A 236 -17.24 5.85 5.93
CA GLY A 236 -15.83 5.52 6.04
C GLY A 236 -15.46 4.13 5.52
N VAL A 237 -14.20 3.99 5.14
CA VAL A 237 -13.54 2.75 4.68
C VAL A 237 -12.30 2.51 5.52
N ASP A 238 -12.05 1.25 5.86
CA ASP A 238 -10.79 0.81 6.46
C ASP A 238 -9.70 0.81 5.38
N LEU A 239 -8.80 1.78 5.43
CA LEU A 239 -7.75 1.94 4.43
C LEU A 239 -6.83 0.72 4.36
N ASN A 240 -6.59 0.03 5.49
CA ASN A 240 -5.78 -1.19 5.52
C ASN A 240 -6.59 -2.48 5.26
N ARG A 241 -7.70 -2.33 4.52
CA ARG A 241 -8.49 -3.38 3.87
C ARG A 241 -8.76 -3.06 2.40
N ASN A 242 -8.27 -1.90 1.92
CA ASN A 242 -8.61 -1.35 0.61
C ASN A 242 -7.54 -1.59 -0.47
N TYR A 243 -6.46 -2.33 -0.19
CA TYR A 243 -5.44 -2.71 -1.16
C TYR A 243 -5.90 -3.89 -2.03
N ASN A 244 -5.58 -3.86 -3.32
CA ASN A 244 -6.02 -4.86 -4.30
C ASN A 244 -5.09 -6.10 -4.35
N PHE A 245 -4.81 -6.69 -3.19
CA PHE A 245 -4.19 -8.01 -3.10
C PHE A 245 -5.05 -8.87 -2.18
N ASN A 246 -5.65 -9.93 -2.73
CA ASN A 246 -6.64 -10.75 -2.01
C ASN A 246 -7.83 -9.93 -1.45
N PHE A 247 -8.18 -8.83 -2.12
CA PHE A 247 -9.20 -7.88 -1.68
C PHE A 247 -10.54 -8.54 -1.31
N ASN A 248 -10.94 -9.55 -2.09
CA ASN A 248 -12.23 -10.23 -1.90
C ASN A 248 -12.21 -11.30 -0.80
N LEU A 249 -11.04 -11.62 -0.23
CA LEU A 249 -10.90 -12.69 0.77
C LEU A 249 -11.02 -12.20 2.21
N GLY A 250 -11.01 -10.89 2.45
CA GLY A 250 -11.08 -10.34 3.80
C GLY A 250 -11.61 -8.92 3.86
N GLY A 251 -11.70 -8.38 5.08
CA GLY A 251 -12.47 -7.18 5.34
C GLY A 251 -13.97 -7.43 5.23
N SER A 252 -14.78 -6.46 5.62
CA SER A 252 -16.24 -6.55 5.59
C SER A 252 -16.81 -5.88 4.35
N GLU A 253 -17.91 -6.43 3.80
CA GLU A 253 -18.74 -5.78 2.79
C GLU A 253 -19.83 -4.90 3.40
N ASN A 254 -20.08 -5.05 4.71
CA ASN A 254 -21.04 -4.22 5.42
C ASN A 254 -20.46 -2.81 5.66
N ILE A 255 -21.10 -1.78 5.09
CA ILE A 255 -20.69 -0.37 5.23
C ILE A 255 -20.63 0.11 6.69
N GLY A 256 -21.45 -0.47 7.58
CA GLY A 256 -21.45 -0.19 9.02
C GLY A 256 -20.26 -0.82 9.76
N SER A 257 -19.55 -1.78 9.17
CA SER A 257 -18.41 -2.43 9.79
C SER A 257 -17.20 -1.49 9.89
N TRP A 258 -16.44 -1.64 10.96
CA TRP A 258 -15.18 -0.91 11.15
C TRP A 258 -14.06 -1.42 10.26
N THR A 259 -14.20 -2.64 9.73
CA THR A 259 -13.29 -3.23 8.74
C THR A 259 -13.89 -3.21 7.33
N TYR A 260 -14.84 -2.30 7.05
CA TYR A 260 -15.40 -2.14 5.70
C TYR A 260 -14.31 -1.83 4.69
N ARG A 261 -14.17 -2.70 3.68
CA ARG A 261 -13.06 -2.65 2.72
C ARG A 261 -13.24 -1.69 1.56
N GLY A 262 -14.40 -1.05 1.45
CA GLY A 262 -14.77 -0.24 0.28
C GLY A 262 -15.42 -1.07 -0.83
N THR A 263 -15.73 -0.43 -1.95
CA THR A 263 -16.44 -1.06 -3.07
C THR A 263 -15.53 -1.90 -3.97
N THR A 264 -14.29 -1.47 -4.12
CA THR A 264 -13.25 -2.16 -4.90
C THR A 264 -11.88 -1.93 -4.26
N GLY A 265 -10.92 -2.74 -4.59
CA GLY A 265 -9.54 -2.45 -4.24
C GLY A 265 -9.13 -1.07 -4.77
N PHE A 266 -8.47 -0.28 -3.94
CA PHE A 266 -8.10 1.11 -4.22
C PHE A 266 -9.29 2.02 -4.53
N SER A 267 -10.46 1.79 -3.94
CA SER A 267 -11.58 2.73 -4.05
C SER A 267 -11.30 4.07 -3.38
N GLU A 268 -10.38 4.11 -2.40
CA GLU A 268 -10.05 5.30 -1.64
C GLU A 268 -8.89 6.09 -2.25
N SER A 269 -8.96 7.42 -2.18
CA SER A 269 -7.93 8.32 -2.73
C SER A 269 -6.59 8.17 -2.01
N GLU A 270 -6.61 7.94 -0.71
CA GLU A 270 -5.43 7.75 0.13
C GLU A 270 -4.63 6.52 -0.28
N THR A 271 -5.31 5.38 -0.45
CA THR A 271 -4.66 4.13 -0.87
C THR A 271 -4.20 4.17 -2.33
N ARG A 272 -4.95 4.85 -3.22
CA ARG A 272 -4.49 5.13 -4.60
C ARG A 272 -3.22 5.96 -4.60
N ALA A 273 -3.17 7.01 -3.79
CA ALA A 273 -2.01 7.89 -3.71
C ALA A 273 -0.75 7.13 -3.26
N LYS A 274 -0.84 6.27 -2.23
CA LYS A 274 0.27 5.40 -1.81
C LYS A 274 0.65 4.40 -2.91
N ARG A 275 -0.33 3.78 -3.58
CA ARG A 275 -0.10 2.88 -4.71
C ARG A 275 0.69 3.57 -5.82
N ASP A 276 0.22 4.74 -6.26
CA ASP A 276 0.79 5.46 -7.38
C ASP A 276 2.23 5.92 -7.07
N LEU A 277 2.49 6.39 -5.85
CA LEU A 277 3.83 6.68 -5.38
C LEU A 277 4.73 5.42 -5.39
N THR A 278 4.22 4.29 -4.88
CA THR A 278 4.98 3.03 -4.85
C THR A 278 5.38 2.56 -6.25
N LEU A 279 4.45 2.62 -7.19
CA LEU A 279 4.71 2.20 -8.57
C LEU A 279 5.67 3.15 -9.30
N ALA A 280 5.64 4.45 -8.96
CA ALA A 280 6.53 5.44 -9.54
C ALA A 280 7.95 5.34 -8.95
N GLN A 281 8.09 5.20 -7.63
CA GLN A 281 9.38 5.24 -6.95
C GLN A 281 10.06 3.87 -6.84
N LYS A 282 9.29 2.77 -7.00
CA LYS A 282 9.81 1.39 -6.89
C LYS A 282 10.63 1.18 -5.61
N PHE A 283 10.06 1.52 -4.45
CA PHE A 283 10.72 1.41 -3.15
C PHE A 283 11.38 0.05 -2.95
N VAL A 284 12.55 0.05 -2.34
CA VAL A 284 13.27 -1.18 -1.98
C VAL A 284 12.66 -1.81 -0.73
N ALA A 285 12.36 -0.96 0.27
CA ALA A 285 11.74 -1.39 1.53
C ALA A 285 10.79 -0.31 2.07
N SER A 286 9.94 -0.70 3.02
CA SER A 286 8.99 0.22 3.66
C SER A 286 8.65 -0.23 5.08
N ILE A 287 8.34 0.75 5.95
CA ILE A 287 7.66 0.52 7.23
C ILE A 287 6.32 1.22 7.20
N THR A 288 5.26 0.52 7.56
CA THR A 288 3.96 1.11 7.88
C THR A 288 3.68 0.97 9.37
N TYR A 289 3.52 2.12 10.05
CA TYR A 289 3.31 2.16 11.51
C TYR A 289 1.83 2.12 11.85
N HIS A 290 1.50 1.20 12.75
CA HIS A 290 0.19 0.96 13.31
C HIS A 290 0.25 0.89 14.85
N SER A 291 -0.86 0.76 15.51
CA SER A 291 -1.01 0.38 16.92
C SER A 291 -2.16 -0.63 17.04
N TYR A 292 -2.09 -1.56 18.02
CA TYR A 292 -1.05 -1.80 18.97
C TYR A 292 -0.67 -3.29 19.06
N GLY A 293 0.43 -3.62 19.75
CA GLY A 293 0.75 -5.03 20.00
C GLY A 293 2.20 -5.33 20.32
N GLU A 294 3.11 -4.38 20.18
CA GLU A 294 4.57 -4.58 20.37
C GLU A 294 5.09 -5.72 19.51
N ILE A 295 4.65 -5.74 18.22
CA ILE A 295 5.04 -6.76 17.25
C ILE A 295 5.39 -6.14 15.91
N ILE A 296 6.18 -6.89 15.13
CA ILE A 296 6.44 -6.58 13.73
C ILE A 296 5.84 -7.67 12.86
N LEU A 297 4.84 -7.28 12.06
CA LEU A 297 4.18 -8.15 11.11
C LEU A 297 4.90 -8.13 9.77
N TYR A 298 5.11 -9.32 9.21
CA TYR A 298 5.66 -9.47 7.86
C TYR A 298 4.85 -10.50 7.05
N PRO A 299 4.60 -10.27 5.74
CA PRO A 299 3.81 -11.19 4.93
C PRO A 299 4.66 -12.41 4.52
N TRP A 300 4.05 -13.50 4.18
CA TRP A 300 2.70 -14.00 4.50
C TRP A 300 2.79 -15.50 4.83
N ASN A 301 1.74 -16.01 5.46
CA ASN A 301 1.77 -17.36 6.04
C ASN A 301 1.23 -18.43 5.08
N GLU A 302 0.39 -18.04 4.12
CA GLU A 302 -0.25 -18.90 3.15
C GLU A 302 0.77 -19.47 2.14
N SER A 303 0.46 -20.63 1.57
CA SER A 303 1.29 -21.24 0.53
C SER A 303 0.69 -20.95 -0.86
N PRO A 304 1.52 -20.61 -1.86
CA PRO A 304 2.98 -20.42 -1.80
C PRO A 304 3.36 -19.11 -1.09
N ARG A 305 4.44 -19.15 -0.31
CA ARG A 305 5.02 -17.96 0.32
C ARG A 305 5.76 -17.11 -0.71
N PRO A 306 5.92 -15.76 -0.47
CA PRO A 306 6.78 -14.96 -1.32
C PRO A 306 8.22 -15.49 -1.32
N GLY A 307 8.90 -15.33 -2.42
CA GLY A 307 10.30 -15.77 -2.53
C GLY A 307 11.21 -15.13 -1.49
N ASP A 308 10.94 -13.87 -1.13
CA ASP A 308 11.68 -13.12 -0.11
C ASP A 308 11.23 -13.40 1.34
N ALA A 309 10.42 -14.42 1.60
CA ALA A 309 9.84 -14.69 2.94
C ALA A 309 10.90 -14.86 4.03
N GLU A 310 12.05 -15.46 3.73
CA GLU A 310 13.14 -15.64 4.69
C GLU A 310 13.88 -14.32 4.95
N LEU A 311 14.09 -13.50 3.93
CA LEU A 311 14.67 -12.17 4.05
C LEU A 311 13.78 -11.25 4.88
N LEU A 312 12.46 -11.22 4.58
CA LEU A 312 11.47 -10.48 5.37
C LEU A 312 11.45 -10.92 6.83
N GLN A 313 11.53 -12.24 7.08
CA GLN A 313 11.60 -12.76 8.45
C GLN A 313 12.83 -12.24 9.19
N LYS A 314 14.02 -12.26 8.57
CA LYS A 314 15.25 -11.76 9.18
C LYS A 314 15.19 -10.26 9.44
N ILE A 315 14.66 -9.48 8.49
CA ILE A 315 14.45 -8.05 8.67
C ILE A 315 13.53 -7.80 9.87
N ALA A 316 12.37 -8.44 9.91
CA ALA A 316 11.41 -8.29 11.00
C ALA A 316 11.99 -8.72 12.36
N GLN A 317 12.80 -9.80 12.40
CA GLN A 317 13.47 -10.25 13.62
C GLN A 317 14.48 -9.23 14.14
N ASN A 318 15.36 -8.73 13.28
CA ASN A 318 16.37 -7.76 13.69
C ASN A 318 15.74 -6.44 14.16
N MET A 319 14.72 -5.97 13.45
CA MET A 319 13.95 -4.80 13.86
C MET A 319 13.26 -5.02 15.21
N ALA A 320 12.53 -6.14 15.38
CA ALA A 320 11.78 -6.43 16.58
C ALA A 320 12.70 -6.49 17.82
N TYR A 321 13.87 -7.12 17.70
CA TYR A 321 14.81 -7.24 18.81
C TYR A 321 15.52 -5.93 19.17
N SER A 322 15.49 -4.91 18.32
CA SER A 322 16.02 -3.58 18.63
C SER A 322 15.01 -2.66 19.32
N ILE A 323 13.71 -3.01 19.34
CA ILE A 323 12.67 -2.18 19.96
C ILE A 323 12.34 -2.77 21.35
N PRO A 324 12.62 -2.05 22.46
CA PRO A 324 12.21 -2.48 23.78
C PRO A 324 10.68 -2.44 23.92
N ALA A 325 10.11 -3.44 24.58
CA ALA A 325 8.72 -3.42 24.98
C ALA A 325 8.50 -2.55 26.23
N LEU A 326 7.30 -2.03 26.40
CA LEU A 326 6.95 -1.16 27.54
C LEU A 326 7.11 -1.82 28.91
N ASP A 327 7.12 -3.16 28.95
CA ASP A 327 7.38 -3.90 30.19
C ASP A 327 8.84 -3.77 30.69
N GLY A 328 9.73 -3.20 29.88
CA GLY A 328 11.15 -2.99 30.19
C GLY A 328 11.99 -4.26 30.31
N MET A 329 11.44 -5.43 30.01
CA MET A 329 12.11 -6.74 30.12
C MET A 329 12.24 -7.46 28.78
N ASN A 330 11.31 -7.22 27.88
CA ASN A 330 11.22 -7.87 26.58
C ASN A 330 11.48 -6.87 25.44
N SER A 331 11.58 -7.39 24.23
CA SER A 331 11.54 -6.62 22.99
C SER A 331 10.30 -7.00 22.18
N TYR A 332 10.01 -6.22 21.14
CA TYR A 332 8.95 -6.55 20.20
C TYR A 332 9.14 -7.95 19.62
N GLN A 333 8.07 -8.54 19.11
CA GLN A 333 8.10 -9.89 18.56
C GLN A 333 7.84 -9.88 17.05
N PRO A 334 8.66 -10.60 16.26
CA PRO A 334 8.37 -10.77 14.83
C PRO A 334 7.24 -11.78 14.65
N VAL A 335 6.20 -11.43 13.91
CA VAL A 335 5.04 -12.28 13.67
C VAL A 335 4.75 -12.35 12.17
N ARG A 336 4.68 -13.57 11.63
CA ARG A 336 4.26 -13.74 10.24
C ARG A 336 2.74 -13.61 10.14
N SER A 337 2.28 -12.65 9.34
CA SER A 337 0.85 -12.35 9.16
C SER A 337 0.24 -13.14 8.02
N GLY A 338 -1.09 -13.29 8.03
CA GLY A 338 -1.84 -13.72 6.84
C GLY A 338 -2.07 -12.56 5.88
N CYS A 339 -2.27 -12.86 4.60
CA CYS A 339 -2.51 -11.89 3.53
C CYS A 339 -3.83 -12.09 2.80
N GLN A 340 -4.89 -12.42 3.53
CA GLN A 340 -6.23 -12.65 2.97
C GLN A 340 -7.19 -11.49 3.23
N VAL A 341 -6.68 -10.24 3.32
CA VAL A 341 -7.50 -9.14 3.87
C VAL A 341 -7.30 -7.78 3.20
N GLY A 342 -6.65 -7.68 2.05
CA GLY A 342 -6.46 -6.38 1.36
C GLY A 342 -5.60 -5.37 2.13
N GLN A 343 -4.55 -5.83 2.81
CA GLN A 343 -3.63 -5.02 3.60
C GLN A 343 -2.48 -4.45 2.76
N SER A 344 -1.93 -3.32 3.22
CA SER A 344 -0.77 -2.66 2.62
C SER A 344 0.44 -3.59 2.50
N PRO A 345 0.97 -4.26 3.55
CA PRO A 345 2.18 -5.08 3.41
C PRO A 345 2.01 -6.22 2.40
N CYS A 346 0.80 -6.75 2.29
CA CYS A 346 0.51 -7.84 1.36
C CYS A 346 0.54 -7.39 -0.09
N TRP A 347 0.01 -6.20 -0.37
CA TRP A 347 0.07 -5.61 -1.70
C TRP A 347 1.48 -5.12 -2.04
N MET A 348 2.15 -4.47 -1.09
CA MET A 348 3.52 -3.98 -1.27
C MET A 348 4.49 -5.11 -1.62
N VAL A 349 4.45 -6.23 -0.89
CA VAL A 349 5.29 -7.41 -1.16
C VAL A 349 4.80 -8.20 -2.38
N GLY A 350 3.48 -8.40 -2.49
CA GLY A 350 2.88 -9.27 -3.51
C GLY A 350 2.81 -8.65 -4.90
N VAL A 351 2.66 -7.34 -5.00
CA VAL A 351 2.48 -6.61 -6.27
C VAL A 351 3.49 -5.49 -6.44
N GLY A 352 3.71 -4.68 -5.41
CA GLY A 352 4.63 -3.52 -5.45
C GLY A 352 6.10 -3.89 -5.54
N GLY A 353 6.47 -5.14 -5.19
CA GLY A 353 7.86 -5.57 -5.16
C GLY A 353 8.69 -4.98 -4.00
N VAL A 354 8.03 -4.39 -3.01
CA VAL A 354 8.62 -3.68 -1.86
C VAL A 354 8.65 -4.58 -0.64
N LEU A 355 9.76 -4.64 0.07
CA LEU A 355 9.87 -5.37 1.33
C LEU A 355 9.23 -4.54 2.46
N GLU A 356 7.91 -4.57 2.58
CA GLU A 356 7.19 -3.84 3.62
C GLU A 356 6.95 -4.71 4.86
N VAL A 357 7.24 -4.12 6.03
CA VAL A 357 6.84 -4.63 7.34
C VAL A 357 5.86 -3.67 8.00
N LEU A 358 4.95 -4.20 8.82
CA LEU A 358 4.01 -3.44 9.61
C LEU A 358 4.41 -3.51 11.08
N VAL A 359 4.58 -2.36 11.71
CA VAL A 359 4.92 -2.26 13.13
C VAL A 359 3.69 -1.89 13.94
N GLU A 360 3.24 -2.77 14.81
CA GLU A 360 2.19 -2.51 15.81
C GLU A 360 2.84 -1.93 17.07
N THR A 361 2.83 -0.62 17.20
CA THR A 361 3.53 0.12 18.26
C THR A 361 2.79 0.08 19.59
N GLY A 362 3.52 -0.08 20.70
CA GLY A 362 2.97 0.01 22.05
C GLY A 362 1.95 -1.06 22.40
N ASP A 363 1.24 -0.87 23.50
CA ASP A 363 0.28 -1.82 24.07
C ASP A 363 -1.17 -1.30 24.13
N VAL A 364 -1.40 -0.06 23.67
CA VAL A 364 -2.72 0.56 23.51
C VAL A 364 -2.77 1.44 22.25
N PHE A 365 -3.97 1.75 21.72
CA PHE A 365 -4.11 2.58 20.52
C PHE A 365 -3.59 4.01 20.72
N ILE A 366 -3.95 4.63 21.85
CA ILE A 366 -3.62 6.03 22.14
C ILE A 366 -3.08 6.06 23.58
N PRO A 367 -1.78 5.90 23.78
CA PRO A 367 -1.15 6.09 25.08
C PRO A 367 -1.17 7.57 25.50
N ASP A 368 -0.80 7.89 26.74
CA ASP A 368 -0.47 9.27 27.08
C ASP A 368 0.71 9.77 26.22
N ARG A 369 0.82 11.08 26.06
CA ARG A 369 1.80 11.68 25.13
C ARG A 369 3.24 11.32 25.46
N ASN A 370 3.61 11.29 26.75
CA ASN A 370 5.00 10.98 27.13
C ASN A 370 5.35 9.53 26.77
N THR A 371 4.41 8.61 27.03
CA THR A 371 4.55 7.19 26.62
C THR A 371 4.59 7.08 25.09
N GLY A 372 3.76 7.83 24.37
CA GLY A 372 3.78 7.87 22.90
C GLY A 372 5.11 8.37 22.33
N ASP A 373 5.66 9.43 22.91
CA ASP A 373 6.99 9.95 22.53
C ASP A 373 8.10 8.93 22.80
N GLN A 374 8.05 8.25 23.96
CA GLN A 374 9.00 7.19 24.30
C GLN A 374 8.93 6.04 23.28
N ILE A 375 7.73 5.54 22.97
CA ILE A 375 7.53 4.49 21.97
C ILE A 375 8.11 4.93 20.61
N ALA A 376 7.88 6.18 20.20
CA ALA A 376 8.40 6.69 18.92
C ALA A 376 9.93 6.70 18.88
N TRP A 377 10.58 7.13 19.97
CA TRP A 377 12.04 7.08 20.09
C TRP A 377 12.59 5.67 20.14
N ASP A 378 11.91 4.75 20.85
CA ASP A 378 12.31 3.34 20.95
C ASP A 378 12.23 2.62 19.59
N ASN A 379 11.36 3.08 18.69
CA ASN A 379 11.22 2.54 17.33
C ASN A 379 12.27 3.08 16.34
N LEU A 380 13.03 4.12 16.70
CA LEU A 380 13.99 4.75 15.80
C LEU A 380 15.09 3.78 15.34
N ASP A 381 15.67 3.00 16.24
CA ASP A 381 16.76 2.07 15.89
C ASP A 381 16.32 1.02 14.85
N ALA A 382 15.07 0.57 14.90
CA ALA A 382 14.52 -0.34 13.91
C ALA A 382 14.35 0.33 12.53
N ALA A 383 13.93 1.59 12.50
CA ALA A 383 13.83 2.37 11.27
C ALA A 383 15.22 2.61 10.64
N LEU A 384 16.20 2.96 11.45
CA LEU A 384 17.59 3.16 11.01
C LEU A 384 18.25 1.85 10.56
N TYR A 385 17.94 0.73 11.22
CA TYR A 385 18.36 -0.59 10.76
C TYR A 385 17.85 -0.87 9.33
N LEU A 386 16.56 -0.63 9.07
CA LEU A 386 16.00 -0.86 7.73
C LEU A 386 16.60 0.09 6.70
N MET A 387 16.87 1.35 7.06
CA MET A 387 17.55 2.34 6.22
C MET A 387 18.96 1.85 5.83
N GLY A 388 19.74 1.36 6.78
CA GLY A 388 21.04 0.74 6.49
C GLY A 388 20.90 -0.50 5.60
N ARG A 389 19.80 -1.26 5.76
CA ARG A 389 19.56 -2.49 5.00
C ARG A 389 19.26 -2.24 3.52
N VAL A 390 18.64 -1.11 3.15
CA VAL A 390 18.39 -0.79 1.73
C VAL A 390 19.67 -0.47 0.95
N GLN A 391 20.75 -0.17 1.62
CA GLN A 391 22.08 0.00 1.03
C GLN A 391 22.86 -1.33 0.88
N GLY A 392 22.26 -2.44 1.19
CA GLY A 392 22.82 -3.78 1.00
C GLY A 392 22.79 -4.67 2.25
N PRO A 393 23.16 -5.93 2.09
CA PRO A 393 23.57 -6.62 0.86
C PRO A 393 22.46 -6.82 -0.16
N GLY A 394 22.85 -6.85 -1.44
CA GLY A 394 21.92 -7.02 -2.55
C GLY A 394 22.54 -6.69 -3.91
N LEU A 395 21.69 -6.48 -4.89
CA LEU A 395 22.05 -6.09 -6.26
C LEU A 395 21.48 -4.72 -6.60
N LYS A 396 22.22 -3.96 -7.39
CA LYS A 396 21.77 -2.80 -8.15
C LYS A 396 22.34 -2.83 -9.56
N GLY A 397 21.76 -2.10 -10.47
CA GLY A 397 22.31 -1.92 -11.81
C GLY A 397 21.29 -1.39 -12.81
N LEU A 398 21.70 -1.29 -14.04
CA LEU A 398 20.92 -0.81 -15.16
C LEU A 398 20.62 -1.92 -16.15
N ILE A 399 19.38 -1.95 -16.64
CA ILE A 399 19.00 -2.80 -17.77
C ILE A 399 18.83 -1.90 -18.99
N THR A 400 19.65 -2.14 -20.02
CA THR A 400 19.66 -1.31 -21.23
C THR A 400 19.66 -2.16 -22.50
N ASP A 401 19.20 -1.57 -23.60
CA ASP A 401 19.36 -2.12 -24.95
C ASP A 401 20.85 -2.17 -25.33
N ALA A 402 21.32 -3.31 -25.80
CA ALA A 402 22.72 -3.51 -26.13
C ALA A 402 23.20 -2.66 -27.33
N HIS A 403 22.29 -2.20 -28.19
CA HIS A 403 22.61 -1.47 -29.41
C HIS A 403 22.39 0.04 -29.28
N THR A 404 21.27 0.44 -28.63
CA THR A 404 20.90 1.84 -28.49
C THR A 404 21.36 2.46 -27.18
N GLY A 405 21.54 1.63 -26.11
CA GLY A 405 21.81 2.09 -24.76
C GLY A 405 20.59 2.63 -24.03
N GLU A 406 19.40 2.57 -24.65
CA GLU A 406 18.16 3.03 -24.03
C GLU A 406 17.78 2.15 -22.83
N ALA A 407 17.13 2.76 -21.84
CA ALA A 407 16.61 2.09 -20.66
C ALA A 407 15.50 1.09 -21.03
N LEU A 408 15.49 -0.04 -20.35
CA LEU A 408 14.50 -1.10 -20.57
C LEU A 408 13.74 -1.43 -19.29
N GLU A 409 12.41 -1.55 -19.37
CA GLU A 409 11.59 -2.12 -18.31
C GLU A 409 11.55 -3.64 -18.47
N ALA A 410 12.50 -4.31 -17.83
CA ALA A 410 12.67 -5.75 -17.91
C ALA A 410 12.43 -6.42 -16.54
N VAL A 411 11.90 -7.62 -16.54
CA VAL A 411 11.81 -8.47 -15.33
C VAL A 411 13.22 -8.86 -14.90
N VAL A 412 13.54 -8.63 -13.63
CA VAL A 412 14.80 -9.02 -12.99
C VAL A 412 14.50 -10.13 -11.98
N ASN A 413 14.74 -11.36 -12.39
CA ASN A 413 14.40 -12.57 -11.67
C ASN A 413 15.64 -13.16 -10.98
N ILE A 414 15.52 -13.58 -9.72
CA ILE A 414 16.54 -14.33 -9.00
C ILE A 414 16.06 -15.78 -8.93
N ILE A 415 16.65 -16.65 -9.71
CA ILE A 415 16.15 -18.02 -9.97
C ILE A 415 15.99 -18.83 -8.67
N GLU A 416 16.89 -18.66 -7.71
CA GLU A 416 16.87 -19.39 -6.44
C GLU A 416 15.80 -18.90 -5.46
N ILE A 417 15.21 -17.71 -5.73
CA ILE A 417 14.29 -17.04 -4.81
C ILE A 417 12.90 -16.88 -5.43
N ASP A 418 12.81 -16.29 -6.62
CA ASP A 418 11.55 -15.89 -7.22
C ASP A 418 10.75 -17.12 -7.67
N ASN A 419 9.56 -17.28 -7.10
CA ASN A 419 8.75 -18.49 -7.21
C ASN A 419 7.34 -18.25 -7.78
N GLY A 420 7.07 -17.03 -8.26
CA GLY A 420 5.77 -16.64 -8.82
C GLY A 420 4.66 -16.37 -7.80
N ALA A 421 4.94 -16.42 -6.50
CA ALA A 421 3.97 -16.07 -5.46
C ALA A 421 3.79 -14.54 -5.32
N SER A 422 4.79 -13.78 -5.74
CA SER A 422 4.77 -12.32 -5.86
C SER A 422 4.87 -11.93 -7.33
N ALA A 423 4.39 -10.74 -7.67
CA ALA A 423 4.58 -10.18 -9.00
C ALA A 423 6.08 -10.06 -9.33
N PRO A 424 6.47 -10.27 -10.60
CA PRO A 424 7.85 -10.08 -11.03
C PRO A 424 8.32 -8.65 -10.76
N ARG A 425 9.55 -8.49 -10.25
CA ARG A 425 10.16 -7.17 -10.11
C ARG A 425 10.76 -6.72 -11.42
N THR A 426 10.50 -5.46 -11.78
CA THR A 426 10.99 -4.89 -13.03
C THR A 426 11.98 -3.76 -12.77
N SER A 427 12.87 -3.53 -13.74
CA SER A 427 13.66 -2.30 -13.78
C SER A 427 12.76 -1.10 -14.09
N ASP A 428 13.23 0.09 -13.77
CA ASP A 428 12.54 1.35 -14.04
C ASP A 428 12.47 1.64 -15.56
N PRO A 429 11.32 2.03 -16.10
CA PRO A 429 11.16 2.23 -17.55
C PRO A 429 11.93 3.43 -18.11
N THR A 430 12.28 4.41 -17.25
CA THR A 430 12.95 5.65 -17.67
C THR A 430 14.46 5.57 -17.56
N SER A 431 14.95 4.96 -16.48
CA SER A 431 16.38 4.85 -16.18
C SER A 431 16.96 3.46 -16.43
N GLY A 432 16.12 2.43 -16.47
CA GLY A 432 16.55 1.02 -16.51
C GLY A 432 17.07 0.48 -15.18
N ARG A 433 17.07 1.29 -14.13
CA ARG A 433 17.63 0.92 -12.82
C ARG A 433 16.79 -0.15 -12.12
N TYR A 434 17.45 -0.99 -11.33
CA TYR A 434 16.82 -1.99 -10.48
C TYR A 434 17.59 -2.18 -9.18
N TYR A 435 16.85 -2.58 -8.14
CA TYR A 435 17.38 -2.92 -6.82
C TYR A 435 16.78 -4.23 -6.34
N ARG A 436 17.62 -5.12 -5.81
CA ARG A 436 17.19 -6.39 -5.21
C ARG A 436 17.96 -6.60 -3.91
N LEU A 437 17.29 -6.47 -2.75
CA LEU A 437 17.90 -6.89 -1.50
C LEU A 437 18.01 -8.41 -1.46
N LEU A 438 19.16 -8.90 -1.08
CA LEU A 438 19.47 -10.33 -1.01
C LEU A 438 20.29 -10.60 0.25
N GLU A 439 20.29 -11.84 0.70
CA GLU A 439 21.25 -12.29 1.69
C GLU A 439 22.59 -12.58 1.03
N ARG A 440 23.66 -12.68 1.86
CA ARG A 440 24.94 -13.19 1.38
C ARG A 440 24.76 -14.56 0.73
N GLY A 441 25.26 -14.72 -0.48
CA GLY A 441 25.13 -15.98 -1.23
C GLY A 441 25.61 -15.85 -2.66
N THR A 442 25.39 -16.90 -3.44
CA THR A 442 25.64 -16.91 -4.87
C THR A 442 24.33 -17.21 -5.57
N TYR A 443 23.99 -16.38 -6.55
CA TYR A 443 22.68 -16.39 -7.21
C TYR A 443 22.82 -16.40 -8.73
N THR A 444 21.74 -16.79 -9.37
CA THR A 444 21.57 -16.69 -10.81
C THR A 444 20.55 -15.61 -11.12
N VAL A 445 20.99 -14.56 -11.81
CA VAL A 445 20.12 -13.45 -12.24
C VAL A 445 19.65 -13.73 -13.66
N GLU A 446 18.34 -13.74 -13.85
CA GLU A 446 17.72 -13.88 -15.15
C GLU A 446 16.94 -12.60 -15.49
N VAL A 447 17.21 -12.02 -16.66
CA VAL A 447 16.52 -10.81 -17.12
C VAL A 447 15.71 -11.13 -18.35
N ILE A 448 14.40 -10.83 -18.27
CA ILE A 448 13.42 -11.18 -19.29
C ILE A 448 12.70 -9.91 -19.74
N MET A 449 12.68 -9.69 -21.05
CA MET A 449 11.89 -8.65 -21.68
C MET A 449 11.32 -9.12 -23.02
N PRO A 450 10.03 -8.92 -23.32
CA PRO A 450 9.48 -9.22 -24.65
C PRO A 450 10.25 -8.49 -25.75
N GLY A 451 10.61 -9.24 -26.81
CA GLY A 451 11.38 -8.68 -27.92
C GLY A 451 12.91 -8.73 -27.76
N TYR A 452 13.39 -9.21 -26.60
CA TYR A 452 14.81 -9.37 -26.33
C TYR A 452 15.15 -10.83 -26.01
N LYS A 453 16.42 -11.19 -26.21
CA LYS A 453 16.93 -12.49 -25.76
C LYS A 453 17.02 -12.48 -24.25
N THR A 454 16.43 -13.49 -23.61
CA THR A 454 16.60 -13.69 -22.16
C THR A 454 18.09 -13.76 -21.83
N LYS A 455 18.51 -12.98 -20.83
CA LYS A 455 19.88 -12.94 -20.34
C LYS A 455 19.96 -13.61 -18.98
N THR A 456 20.81 -14.64 -18.88
CA THR A 456 21.08 -15.32 -17.60
C THR A 456 22.52 -15.07 -17.20
N VAL A 457 22.73 -14.58 -15.98
CA VAL A 457 24.05 -14.34 -15.38
C VAL A 457 24.17 -15.24 -14.16
N PRO A 458 24.88 -16.37 -14.27
CA PRO A 458 25.10 -17.29 -13.16
C PRO A 458 26.24 -16.84 -12.24
N ASN A 459 26.27 -17.38 -11.03
CA ASN A 459 27.35 -17.22 -10.05
C ASN A 459 27.56 -15.74 -9.63
N VAL A 460 26.50 -14.96 -9.53
CA VAL A 460 26.54 -13.60 -9.00
C VAL A 460 26.73 -13.68 -7.48
N GLU A 461 27.88 -13.25 -6.99
CA GLU A 461 28.21 -13.30 -5.57
C GLU A 461 27.70 -12.03 -4.85
N ILE A 462 26.92 -12.21 -3.79
CA ILE A 462 26.44 -11.15 -2.90
C ILE A 462 27.30 -11.13 -1.65
N VAL A 463 27.97 -10.01 -1.42
CA VAL A 463 28.81 -9.78 -0.26
C VAL A 463 28.12 -8.91 0.79
N PRO A 464 28.42 -9.06 2.10
CA PRO A 464 27.81 -8.24 3.14
C PRO A 464 28.12 -6.76 2.98
N GLY A 465 27.17 -5.90 3.37
CA GLY A 465 27.35 -4.48 3.63
C GLY A 465 27.31 -3.56 2.41
N MET A 466 27.01 -4.07 1.21
CA MET A 466 26.88 -3.22 0.02
C MET A 466 25.95 -3.81 -1.03
N LEU A 467 25.41 -2.96 -1.90
CA LEU A 467 24.77 -3.37 -3.14
C LEU A 467 25.86 -3.69 -4.18
N GLN A 468 25.84 -4.94 -4.68
CA GLN A 468 26.71 -5.34 -5.77
C GLN A 468 26.18 -4.78 -7.08
N GLU A 469 27.01 -4.07 -7.83
CA GLU A 469 26.62 -3.51 -9.12
C GLU A 469 26.64 -4.57 -10.23
N LEU A 470 25.56 -4.66 -11.00
CA LEU A 470 25.41 -5.58 -12.12
C LEU A 470 24.58 -4.95 -13.24
N ASP A 471 25.25 -4.26 -14.15
CA ASP A 471 24.63 -3.74 -15.36
C ASP A 471 24.43 -4.86 -16.40
N ILE A 472 23.23 -4.92 -16.97
CA ILE A 472 22.87 -5.96 -17.94
C ILE A 472 22.37 -5.31 -19.22
N LYS A 473 23.02 -5.68 -20.32
CA LYS A 473 22.61 -5.29 -21.68
C LYS A 473 21.85 -6.44 -22.32
N LEU A 474 20.67 -6.16 -22.82
CA LEU A 474 19.85 -7.13 -23.53
C LEU A 474 20.01 -6.97 -25.04
N ASP A 475 20.27 -8.07 -25.71
CA ASP A 475 20.29 -8.13 -27.16
C ASP A 475 18.85 -8.27 -27.68
N PRO A 476 18.40 -7.39 -28.61
CA PRO A 476 17.15 -7.64 -29.31
C PRO A 476 17.14 -9.02 -29.96
N GLN A 477 16.00 -9.69 -29.96
CA GLN A 477 15.87 -10.93 -30.71
C GLN A 477 16.03 -10.62 -32.20
N SER A 478 17.06 -11.19 -32.83
CA SER A 478 17.33 -11.00 -34.25
C SER A 478 16.17 -11.46 -35.18
N SER A 479 15.30 -12.31 -34.64
CA SER A 479 14.05 -12.70 -35.29
C SER A 479 13.00 -11.60 -35.33
N TYR A 480 13.14 -10.49 -34.53
CA TYR A 480 12.23 -9.36 -34.63
C TYR A 480 12.38 -8.60 -35.95
N SER A 481 13.59 -8.43 -36.47
CA SER A 481 13.80 -7.82 -37.78
C SER A 481 13.47 -8.77 -38.96
N GLU A 482 13.53 -10.09 -38.76
CA GLU A 482 13.14 -11.07 -39.78
C GLU A 482 11.65 -11.46 -39.69
N LEU A 483 11.03 -11.46 -38.50
CA LEU A 483 9.58 -11.68 -38.32
C LEU A 483 8.76 -10.41 -38.54
N PHE A 484 9.35 -9.22 -38.34
CA PHE A 484 8.73 -7.92 -38.51
C PHE A 484 9.47 -7.07 -39.55
N ASP A 485 9.85 -7.68 -40.67
CA ASP A 485 10.12 -6.91 -41.87
C ASP A 485 8.83 -6.17 -42.25
N GLN A 486 8.69 -4.96 -41.73
CA GLN A 486 7.55 -4.08 -42.07
C GLN A 486 7.44 -3.82 -43.59
N THR A 487 8.46 -4.23 -44.32
CA THR A 487 8.50 -4.15 -45.80
C THR A 487 7.98 -5.43 -46.45
N ASN A 488 7.80 -6.55 -45.68
CA ASN A 488 7.22 -7.76 -46.25
C ASN A 488 5.70 -7.61 -46.42
N PRO A 489 5.20 -7.49 -47.66
CA PRO A 489 3.78 -7.29 -47.92
C PRO A 489 2.91 -8.49 -47.54
N ASN A 490 3.52 -9.65 -47.26
CA ASN A 490 2.82 -10.90 -46.96
C ASN A 490 2.63 -11.15 -45.44
N LEU A 491 3.12 -10.25 -44.58
CA LEU A 491 2.85 -10.37 -43.14
C LEU A 491 1.50 -9.74 -42.79
N PRO A 492 0.73 -10.39 -41.87
CA PRO A 492 -0.46 -9.76 -41.32
C PRO A 492 -0.05 -8.55 -40.49
N LYS A 493 -0.84 -7.49 -40.50
CA LYS A 493 -0.54 -6.24 -39.77
C LYS A 493 -1.75 -5.76 -38.99
N LEU A 494 -1.52 -5.25 -37.79
CA LEU A 494 -2.45 -4.36 -37.11
C LEU A 494 -2.31 -2.96 -37.76
N ILE A 495 -3.38 -2.48 -38.38
CA ILE A 495 -3.37 -1.17 -39.03
C ILE A 495 -3.62 -0.06 -38.01
N SER A 496 -4.58 -0.28 -37.11
CA SER A 496 -4.98 0.68 -36.09
C SER A 496 -5.77 0.01 -34.99
N TYR A 497 -5.76 0.63 -33.83
CA TYR A 497 -6.65 0.29 -32.70
C TYR A 497 -7.04 1.60 -32.02
N TYR A 498 -8.34 1.87 -31.95
CA TYR A 498 -8.85 3.11 -31.39
C TYR A 498 -10.20 2.90 -30.72
N PRO A 499 -10.44 3.50 -29.52
CA PRO A 499 -9.46 4.25 -28.71
C PRO A 499 -8.36 3.35 -28.09
N ASN A 500 -7.18 3.93 -27.87
CA ASN A 500 -6.11 3.38 -27.06
C ASN A 500 -5.40 4.55 -26.35
N PRO A 501 -5.44 4.67 -25.03
CA PRO A 501 -6.10 3.76 -24.08
C PRO A 501 -7.64 3.71 -24.23
N PHE A 502 -8.25 2.57 -23.83
CA PHE A 502 -9.70 2.41 -23.86
C PHE A 502 -10.29 2.01 -22.49
N HIS A 503 -11.60 2.28 -22.30
CA HIS A 503 -12.35 1.89 -21.10
C HIS A 503 -13.30 0.73 -21.40
N ASP A 504 -14.28 0.95 -22.26
CA ASP A 504 -15.37 -0.01 -22.52
C ASP A 504 -15.06 -0.93 -23.70
N PHE A 505 -14.50 -0.38 -24.77
CA PHE A 505 -14.12 -1.15 -25.95
C PHE A 505 -13.07 -0.44 -26.77
N THR A 506 -12.38 -1.19 -27.62
CA THR A 506 -11.50 -0.69 -28.67
C THR A 506 -11.78 -1.42 -29.98
N ARG A 507 -11.68 -0.72 -31.08
CA ARG A 507 -11.76 -1.29 -32.43
C ARG A 507 -10.34 -1.55 -32.92
N ILE A 508 -10.08 -2.78 -33.32
CA ILE A 508 -8.80 -3.26 -33.83
C ILE A 508 -8.99 -3.53 -35.32
N THR A 509 -8.28 -2.81 -36.17
CA THR A 509 -8.29 -3.04 -37.61
C THR A 509 -7.04 -3.84 -38.00
N VAL A 510 -7.24 -5.02 -38.57
CA VAL A 510 -6.15 -5.89 -39.05
C VAL A 510 -6.15 -5.96 -40.58
N ASN A 511 -4.98 -6.05 -41.17
CA ASN A 511 -4.81 -6.33 -42.59
C ASN A 511 -4.39 -7.79 -42.80
N ILE A 512 -5.18 -8.52 -43.56
CA ILE A 512 -4.95 -9.89 -43.97
C ILE A 512 -4.36 -9.88 -45.35
N PRO A 513 -3.06 -10.15 -45.51
CA PRO A 513 -2.38 -10.02 -46.80
C PRO A 513 -2.71 -11.14 -47.80
N GLN A 514 -3.17 -12.28 -47.30
CA GLN A 514 -3.51 -13.45 -48.08
C GLN A 514 -4.55 -14.29 -47.34
N SER A 515 -5.50 -14.89 -48.06
CA SER A 515 -6.47 -15.80 -47.43
C SER A 515 -5.79 -16.97 -46.73
N GLY A 516 -6.20 -17.27 -45.49
CA GLY A 516 -5.60 -18.32 -44.68
C GLY A 516 -6.18 -18.35 -43.26
N HIS A 517 -5.65 -19.22 -42.44
CA HIS A 517 -6.04 -19.31 -41.04
C HIS A 517 -5.27 -18.30 -40.20
N TYR A 518 -6.01 -17.46 -39.44
CA TYR A 518 -5.44 -16.41 -38.59
C TYR A 518 -5.97 -16.50 -37.17
N ARG A 519 -5.13 -16.16 -36.20
CA ARG A 519 -5.49 -16.06 -34.79
C ARG A 519 -5.08 -14.69 -34.26
N LEU A 520 -6.05 -13.97 -33.65
CA LEU A 520 -5.82 -12.74 -32.90
C LEU A 520 -6.03 -13.03 -31.42
N SER A 521 -4.97 -12.97 -30.65
CA SER A 521 -4.98 -13.29 -29.21
C SER A 521 -4.53 -12.11 -28.37
N VAL A 522 -5.03 -12.04 -27.15
CA VAL A 522 -4.66 -11.05 -26.15
C VAL A 522 -3.94 -11.73 -25.00
N TYR A 523 -2.83 -11.15 -24.57
CA TYR A 523 -2.03 -11.63 -23.46
C TYR A 523 -1.88 -10.53 -22.40
N ASN A 524 -1.85 -10.91 -21.14
CA ASN A 524 -1.49 -10.00 -20.05
C ASN A 524 0.04 -9.80 -19.99
N THR A 525 0.49 -8.95 -19.09
CA THR A 525 1.92 -8.65 -18.87
C THR A 525 2.74 -9.86 -18.39
N LEU A 526 2.08 -10.93 -17.91
CA LEU A 526 2.70 -12.19 -17.53
C LEU A 526 2.84 -13.19 -18.71
N GLY A 527 2.41 -12.79 -19.93
CA GLY A 527 2.41 -13.66 -21.10
C GLY A 527 1.30 -14.72 -21.11
N GLN A 528 0.32 -14.63 -20.20
CA GLN A 528 -0.82 -15.53 -20.16
C GLN A 528 -1.85 -15.08 -21.20
N ASN A 529 -2.34 -16.02 -22.01
CA ASN A 529 -3.44 -15.75 -22.92
C ASN A 529 -4.71 -15.47 -22.11
N VAL A 530 -5.27 -14.28 -22.26
CA VAL A 530 -6.49 -13.81 -21.57
C VAL A 530 -7.68 -13.67 -22.50
N GLY A 531 -7.49 -13.85 -23.82
CA GLY A 531 -8.59 -13.82 -24.76
C GLY A 531 -8.13 -14.18 -26.19
N SER A 532 -9.01 -14.88 -26.91
CA SER A 532 -8.86 -15.12 -28.36
C SER A 532 -9.99 -14.39 -29.09
N LEU A 533 -9.62 -13.35 -29.83
CA LEU A 533 -10.57 -12.48 -30.53
C LEU A 533 -10.93 -13.01 -31.92
N ILE A 534 -10.01 -13.75 -32.55
CA ILE A 534 -10.18 -14.47 -33.82
C ILE A 534 -9.41 -15.78 -33.74
N ASP A 535 -9.99 -16.84 -34.24
CA ASP A 535 -9.33 -18.11 -34.55
C ASP A 535 -10.08 -18.75 -35.74
N ASP A 536 -9.86 -18.24 -36.95
CA ASP A 536 -10.67 -18.61 -38.12
C ASP A 536 -9.88 -18.46 -39.43
N SER A 537 -10.45 -19.00 -40.52
CA SER A 537 -9.97 -18.80 -41.88
C SER A 537 -10.52 -17.48 -42.44
N LEU A 538 -9.62 -16.54 -42.67
CA LEU A 538 -9.94 -15.19 -43.15
C LEU A 538 -9.57 -15.02 -44.63
N HIS A 539 -10.31 -14.16 -45.33
CA HIS A 539 -9.99 -13.72 -46.65
C HIS A 539 -9.05 -12.51 -46.67
N GLU A 540 -8.30 -12.36 -47.72
CA GLU A 540 -7.48 -11.19 -47.98
C GLU A 540 -8.30 -9.90 -47.83
N GLY A 541 -7.74 -8.89 -47.16
CA GLY A 541 -8.35 -7.57 -46.97
C GLY A 541 -8.26 -7.06 -45.54
N SER A 542 -8.95 -5.98 -45.26
CA SER A 542 -9.00 -5.35 -43.92
C SER A 542 -10.22 -5.80 -43.17
N ILE A 543 -10.06 -6.15 -41.90
CA ILE A 543 -11.12 -6.62 -41.01
C ILE A 543 -11.09 -5.82 -39.73
N ASP A 544 -12.27 -5.38 -39.28
CA ASP A 544 -12.46 -4.69 -38.00
C ASP A 544 -12.97 -5.66 -36.93
N ILE A 545 -12.31 -5.67 -35.81
CA ILE A 545 -12.66 -6.47 -34.62
C ILE A 545 -12.91 -5.49 -33.47
N VAL A 546 -13.95 -5.76 -32.68
CA VAL A 546 -14.20 -5.01 -31.44
C VAL A 546 -13.81 -5.89 -30.27
N TRP A 547 -12.95 -5.35 -29.41
CA TRP A 547 -12.64 -5.97 -28.13
C TRP A 547 -13.18 -5.09 -27.01
N ASP A 548 -14.00 -5.67 -26.15
CA ASP A 548 -14.68 -5.01 -25.03
C ASP A 548 -13.93 -5.14 -23.70
N GLY A 549 -12.67 -5.60 -23.76
CA GLY A 549 -11.84 -5.77 -22.57
C GLY A 549 -12.25 -6.92 -21.66
N GLN A 550 -13.02 -7.91 -22.17
CA GLN A 550 -13.38 -9.13 -21.47
C GLN A 550 -12.48 -10.30 -21.89
N ASN A 551 -12.38 -11.29 -21.00
CA ASN A 551 -11.78 -12.59 -21.30
C ASN A 551 -12.78 -13.51 -22.02
N GLU A 552 -12.36 -14.74 -22.37
CA GLU A 552 -13.21 -15.73 -23.02
C GLU A 552 -14.44 -16.17 -22.18
N SER A 553 -14.38 -15.97 -20.87
CA SER A 553 -15.47 -16.26 -19.93
C SER A 553 -16.46 -15.09 -19.78
N GLY A 554 -16.22 -13.94 -20.46
CA GLY A 554 -17.04 -12.74 -20.37
C GLY A 554 -16.78 -11.89 -19.12
N GLU A 555 -15.65 -12.12 -18.42
CA GLU A 555 -15.26 -11.34 -17.26
C GLU A 555 -14.41 -10.14 -17.71
N LEU A 556 -14.71 -8.96 -17.16
CA LEU A 556 -13.92 -7.76 -17.42
C LEU A 556 -12.49 -7.94 -16.90
N LEU A 557 -11.54 -7.72 -17.79
CA LEU A 557 -10.12 -7.72 -17.46
C LEU A 557 -9.72 -6.44 -16.72
N ALA A 558 -8.65 -6.50 -15.95
CA ALA A 558 -8.11 -5.37 -15.18
C ALA A 558 -7.69 -4.19 -16.07
N SER A 559 -7.59 -3.01 -15.47
CA SER A 559 -7.00 -1.83 -16.13
C SER A 559 -5.49 -1.96 -16.13
N GLU A 560 -4.93 -2.47 -17.23
CA GLU A 560 -3.49 -2.72 -17.40
C GLU A 560 -3.09 -2.74 -18.88
N LEU A 561 -1.80 -2.92 -19.12
CA LEU A 561 -1.23 -3.11 -20.44
C LEU A 561 -1.46 -4.56 -20.90
N TYR A 562 -1.94 -4.73 -22.13
CA TYR A 562 -2.10 -6.02 -22.80
C TYR A 562 -1.28 -6.08 -24.08
N PHE A 563 -0.89 -7.27 -24.48
CA PHE A 563 -0.26 -7.53 -25.76
C PHE A 563 -1.26 -8.20 -26.70
N ILE A 564 -1.38 -7.70 -27.89
CA ILE A 564 -2.20 -8.29 -28.95
C ILE A 564 -1.27 -8.94 -29.97
N THR A 565 -1.51 -10.21 -30.29
CA THR A 565 -0.76 -10.94 -31.31
C THR A 565 -1.68 -11.38 -32.42
N LEU A 566 -1.33 -11.07 -33.66
CA LEU A 566 -1.97 -11.58 -34.85
C LEU A 566 -1.05 -12.58 -35.53
N SER A 567 -1.37 -13.86 -35.46
CA SER A 567 -0.61 -14.94 -36.12
C SER A 567 -1.31 -15.42 -37.38
N GLY A 568 -0.55 -15.75 -38.42
CA GLY A 568 -1.04 -16.27 -39.69
C GLY A 568 0.00 -17.14 -40.40
N PRO A 569 -0.29 -17.61 -41.65
CA PRO A 569 0.56 -18.55 -42.38
C PRO A 569 2.02 -18.10 -42.58
N HIS A 570 2.26 -16.80 -42.58
CA HIS A 570 3.57 -16.22 -42.94
C HIS A 570 4.27 -15.54 -41.74
N GLY A 571 3.71 -15.61 -40.53
CA GLY A 571 4.34 -15.07 -39.31
C GLY A 571 3.36 -14.50 -38.31
N VAL A 572 3.92 -13.84 -37.32
CA VAL A 572 3.17 -13.23 -36.20
C VAL A 572 3.47 -11.76 -36.15
N TYR A 573 2.44 -10.95 -35.95
CA TYR A 573 2.53 -9.54 -35.56
C TYR A 573 2.10 -9.37 -34.11
N ALA A 574 2.78 -8.53 -33.36
CA ALA A 574 2.40 -8.20 -31.98
C ALA A 574 2.47 -6.70 -31.74
N ASP A 575 1.57 -6.21 -30.91
CA ASP A 575 1.56 -4.82 -30.45
C ASP A 575 0.92 -4.75 -29.05
N LYS A 576 0.95 -3.57 -28.43
CA LYS A 576 0.48 -3.34 -27.07
C LYS A 576 -0.76 -2.43 -27.05
N ILE A 577 -1.67 -2.71 -26.14
CA ILE A 577 -2.88 -1.94 -25.94
C ILE A 577 -3.11 -1.70 -24.45
N LEU A 578 -3.52 -0.48 -24.09
CA LEU A 578 -3.76 -0.08 -22.72
C LEU A 578 -5.26 -0.01 -22.44
N LYS A 579 -5.73 -0.85 -21.51
CA LYS A 579 -7.07 -0.76 -20.95
C LYS A 579 -7.03 0.10 -19.68
N LYS A 580 -7.96 1.05 -19.55
CA LYS A 580 -8.12 1.95 -18.38
C LYS A 580 -9.35 1.59 -17.58
#